data_d6f648f6da898e68c348f9f6936c650f
#
_entry.id   d6f648f6da898e68c348f9f6936c650f
#
_cell.length_a   1.000
_cell.length_b   1.000
_cell.length_c   1.000
_cell.angle_alpha   90.00
_cell.angle_beta   90.00
_cell.angle_gamma   90.00
#
_symmetry.space_group_name_H-M   'P 1'
#
loop_
_entity.id
_entity.type
_entity.pdbx_description
1 polymer ?
#
loop_
_entity_poly.entity_id
_entity_poly.type
_entity_poly.pdbx_seq_one_letter_code
_entity_poly.pdbx_strand_id
1 'polypeptide(L)'
;MATKRSFLWRLIPILVRGGVAVVVIVIGLGIFFALEAQRVDPERTDAIARGIPVRTIVATEKPVPRLWEGYGTARAMNASTVSAQISGRVIERPAEVEAGLPIDKGATIVRLETTDALSRVNSAEASIASYQAQLASLDVQESRVKEQIVSAQDELEIERRNYERVKQATEGGAGNQADLDNASSAVRRAERTLLALEQQLDVIPARRDELLALQASARSSLTQAQEDFARTTISSPLTGVLQDVYVRPGELLSVGQQVARIVDLRRLEVPLRVPISAGSTVRIGDRATLRSDGPVQHEWEGKVGRIAPEADPMSRTMIVYVEVNQDPDVIGIGDARLLPGQFVVGSISTSDERPMVLVPRRAVSGDRVFVVSDDLEQGHHRVVPIDVEVSHYIRGAMPDIEPAEREWAVIESGLPPGKQVIISNLDELIGGMMVDPTSGEQQAGGGS
;
A
#
# COMPACT_ATOMS: atom_id res chain seq x y z
N MET A 1 -10.65 137.88 28.19
CA MET A 1 -11.85 137.73 29.17
C MET A 1 -12.49 136.39 28.89
N ALA A 2 -12.81 135.70 29.90
CA ALA A 2 -13.78 134.61 30.00
C ALA A 2 -13.41 133.28 29.29
N THR A 3 -13.62 132.15 29.77
CA THR A 3 -14.13 131.54 31.00
C THR A 3 -13.81 130.09 31.06
N LYS A 4 -13.20 129.63 32.13
CA LYS A 4 -13.07 128.21 32.48
C LYS A 4 -14.41 127.68 32.88
N ARG A 5 -15.01 126.74 32.08
CA ARG A 5 -16.06 125.81 32.53
C ARG A 5 -16.16 124.61 31.62
N SER A 6 -15.92 123.39 32.16
CA SER A 6 -16.56 122.14 31.88
C SER A 6 -15.65 120.90 31.73
N PHE A 7 -14.61 120.75 32.53
CA PHE A 7 -13.86 119.45 32.57
C PHE A 7 -14.47 118.44 33.55
N LEU A 8 -15.21 118.88 34.51
CA LEU A 8 -15.77 117.99 35.56
C LEU A 8 -17.04 117.25 35.17
N TRP A 9 -17.74 117.59 34.10
CA TRP A 9 -19.00 116.94 33.70
C TRP A 9 -18.77 115.76 32.70
N ARG A 10 -17.59 115.63 32.20
CA ARG A 10 -17.24 114.42 31.26
C ARG A 10 -16.73 113.24 32.05
N LEU A 11 -16.38 113.32 33.31
CA LEU A 11 -15.87 112.21 34.10
C LEU A 11 -16.97 111.38 34.80
N ILE A 12 -18.13 111.99 35.07
CA ILE A 12 -19.26 111.35 35.76
C ILE A 12 -19.79 110.10 35.03
N PRO A 13 -20.01 110.13 33.70
CA PRO A 13 -20.54 108.94 33.01
C PRO A 13 -19.53 107.79 32.89
N ILE A 14 -18.21 108.07 32.95
CA ILE A 14 -17.14 107.02 32.94
C ILE A 14 -17.08 106.30 34.28
N LEU A 15 -17.19 107.06 35.41
CA LEU A 15 -17.22 106.49 36.77
C LEU A 15 -18.49 105.67 37.03
N VAL A 16 -19.63 106.08 36.48
CA VAL A 16 -20.88 105.35 36.65
C VAL A 16 -20.87 104.10 35.83
N ARG A 17 -20.31 104.13 34.58
CA ARG A 17 -20.14 102.92 33.77
C ARG A 17 -19.13 101.99 34.36
N GLY A 18 -18.03 102.43 34.92
CA GLY A 18 -17.03 101.59 35.60
C GLY A 18 -17.62 100.94 36.85
N GLY A 19 -18.42 101.70 37.64
CA GLY A 19 -19.11 101.15 38.83
C GLY A 19 -20.14 100.05 38.45
N VAL A 20 -20.91 100.27 37.39
CA VAL A 20 -21.86 99.27 36.90
C VAL A 20 -21.15 98.03 36.41
N ALA A 21 -20.02 98.17 35.70
CA ALA A 21 -19.22 97.00 35.25
C ALA A 21 -18.65 96.20 36.41
N VAL A 22 -18.17 96.86 37.46
CA VAL A 22 -17.69 96.21 38.70
C VAL A 22 -18.82 95.44 39.43
N VAL A 23 -19.99 96.04 39.50
CA VAL A 23 -21.17 95.42 40.15
C VAL A 23 -21.60 94.15 39.29
N VAL A 24 -21.61 94.23 37.98
CA VAL A 24 -21.94 93.10 37.12
C VAL A 24 -20.89 91.96 37.28
N ILE A 25 -19.60 92.33 37.40
CA ILE A 25 -18.54 91.34 37.61
C ILE A 25 -18.70 90.69 39.00
N VAL A 26 -18.99 91.47 40.04
CA VAL A 26 -19.19 90.94 41.39
C VAL A 26 -20.44 90.04 41.46
N ILE A 27 -21.53 90.42 40.77
CA ILE A 27 -22.74 89.60 40.69
C ILE A 27 -22.42 88.35 39.88
N GLY A 28 -21.67 88.41 38.74
CA GLY A 28 -21.22 87.28 37.93
C GLY A 28 -20.33 86.32 38.71
N LEU A 29 -19.37 86.87 39.49
CA LEU A 29 -18.56 86.03 40.38
C LEU A 29 -19.40 85.40 41.52
N GLY A 30 -20.35 86.16 42.09
CA GLY A 30 -21.27 85.61 43.11
C GLY A 30 -22.12 84.44 42.58
N ILE A 31 -22.65 84.62 41.34
CA ILE A 31 -23.39 83.53 40.66
C ILE A 31 -22.48 82.37 40.34
N PHE A 32 -21.24 82.65 39.89
CA PHE A 32 -20.25 81.58 39.59
C PHE A 32 -19.93 80.77 40.84
N PHE A 33 -19.62 81.42 41.95
CA PHE A 33 -19.34 80.70 43.19
C PHE A 33 -20.60 80.02 43.79
N ALA A 34 -21.80 80.59 43.61
CA ALA A 34 -23.04 79.93 43.99
C ALA A 34 -23.36 78.68 43.15
N LEU A 35 -23.05 78.71 41.81
CA LEU A 35 -23.16 77.55 40.94
C LEU A 35 -22.07 76.52 41.19
N GLU A 36 -20.88 76.92 41.55
CA GLU A 36 -19.79 76.05 41.92
C GLU A 36 -20.04 75.34 43.26
N ALA A 37 -20.67 76.05 44.25
CA ALA A 37 -21.09 75.45 45.51
C ALA A 37 -22.29 74.49 45.38
N GLN A 38 -23.03 74.56 44.29
CA GLN A 38 -24.09 73.60 43.93
C GLN A 38 -23.60 72.44 43.07
N ARG A 39 -22.31 72.36 42.67
CA ARG A 39 -21.74 71.16 42.08
C ARG A 39 -21.76 70.08 43.13
N VAL A 40 -22.77 69.27 43.09
CA VAL A 40 -22.74 67.94 43.68
C VAL A 40 -21.73 67.14 42.80
N ASP A 41 -20.55 66.83 43.36
CA ASP A 41 -19.67 65.85 42.74
C ASP A 41 -20.54 64.63 42.53
N PRO A 42 -20.60 64.05 41.23
CA PRO A 42 -21.28 62.81 41.03
C PRO A 42 -20.59 61.81 41.96
N GLU A 43 -21.34 61.29 42.92
CA GLU A 43 -20.91 60.07 43.62
C GLU A 43 -20.36 59.16 42.62
N ARG A 44 -19.03 58.89 42.60
CA ARG A 44 -18.45 57.81 41.89
C ARG A 44 -19.09 56.55 42.47
N THR A 45 -20.24 56.19 41.90
CA THR A 45 -20.68 54.81 42.00
C THR A 45 -19.54 54.01 41.46
N ASP A 46 -18.73 53.44 42.35
CA ASP A 46 -17.85 52.29 41.90
C ASP A 46 -18.79 51.32 41.20
N ALA A 47 -18.83 51.40 39.88
CA ALA A 47 -19.52 50.44 39.09
C ALA A 47 -18.83 49.14 39.50
N ILE A 48 -19.49 48.33 40.32
CA ILE A 48 -19.11 47.01 40.65
C ILE A 48 -18.90 46.40 39.25
N ALA A 49 -17.65 46.25 38.86
CA ALA A 49 -17.29 45.67 37.57
C ALA A 49 -17.91 44.26 37.56
N ARG A 50 -19.09 44.15 36.95
CA ARG A 50 -19.73 42.85 36.81
C ARG A 50 -18.84 42.01 35.89
N GLY A 51 -18.31 40.93 36.43
CA GLY A 51 -17.58 39.97 35.63
C GLY A 51 -18.45 39.46 34.46
N ILE A 52 -17.90 39.38 33.30
CA ILE A 52 -18.61 38.81 32.16
C ILE A 52 -18.79 37.32 32.42
N PRO A 53 -20.04 36.78 32.40
CA PRO A 53 -20.24 35.34 32.59
C PRO A 53 -19.64 34.57 31.43
N VAL A 54 -18.72 33.65 31.72
CA VAL A 54 -18.05 32.82 30.72
C VAL A 54 -18.15 31.35 31.09
N ARG A 55 -18.36 30.50 30.09
CA ARG A 55 -18.24 29.06 30.28
C ARG A 55 -16.78 28.67 30.20
N THR A 56 -16.36 27.82 31.10
CA THR A 56 -15.00 27.32 31.17
C THR A 56 -14.98 25.80 31.12
N ILE A 57 -13.88 25.27 30.65
CA ILE A 57 -13.55 23.83 30.65
C ILE A 57 -12.14 23.65 31.19
N VAL A 58 -11.90 22.59 31.89
CA VAL A 58 -10.56 22.26 32.38
C VAL A 58 -9.73 21.64 31.24
N ALA A 59 -8.58 22.24 30.95
CA ALA A 59 -7.60 21.70 30.03
C ALA A 59 -7.13 20.32 30.54
N THR A 60 -7.54 19.27 29.88
CA THR A 60 -7.32 17.90 30.34
C THR A 60 -6.23 17.24 29.49
N GLU A 61 -5.28 16.60 30.17
CA GLU A 61 -4.24 15.81 29.53
C GLU A 61 -4.78 14.39 29.25
N LYS A 62 -4.72 13.98 27.99
CA LYS A 62 -5.09 12.62 27.57
C LYS A 62 -4.08 12.05 26.60
N PRO A 63 -3.91 10.72 26.58
CA PRO A 63 -3.11 10.08 25.56
C PRO A 63 -3.75 10.28 24.17
N VAL A 64 -3.00 10.88 23.27
CA VAL A 64 -3.44 11.18 21.91
C VAL A 64 -2.41 10.62 20.92
N PRO A 65 -2.85 9.90 19.88
CA PRO A 65 -1.97 9.45 18.83
C PRO A 65 -1.37 10.64 18.06
N ARG A 66 -0.11 10.57 17.73
CA ARG A 66 0.51 11.55 16.85
C ARG A 66 0.08 11.31 15.42
N LEU A 67 -0.32 12.36 14.71
CA LEU A 67 -0.69 12.30 13.31
C LEU A 67 0.48 12.76 12.45
N TRP A 68 0.78 11.98 11.42
CA TRP A 68 1.76 12.33 10.39
C TRP A 68 1.08 12.43 9.04
N GLU A 69 1.13 13.60 8.44
CA GLU A 69 0.60 13.80 7.09
C GLU A 69 1.67 13.55 6.04
N GLY A 70 1.23 12.98 4.93
CA GLY A 70 2.06 12.71 3.77
C GLY A 70 1.22 12.62 2.52
N TYR A 71 1.87 12.56 1.38
CA TYR A 71 1.22 12.44 0.08
C TYR A 71 1.85 11.34 -0.75
N GLY A 72 1.06 10.76 -1.63
CA GLY A 72 1.53 9.68 -2.49
C GLY A 72 0.57 9.38 -3.63
N THR A 73 1.01 8.50 -4.53
CA THR A 73 0.20 8.01 -5.63
C THR A 73 -0.07 6.54 -5.43
N ALA A 74 -1.33 6.15 -5.45
CA ALA A 74 -1.74 4.76 -5.30
C ALA A 74 -1.18 3.90 -6.44
N ARG A 75 -0.78 2.68 -6.14
CA ARG A 75 -0.37 1.69 -7.13
C ARG A 75 -0.86 0.31 -6.73
N ALA A 76 -1.08 -0.54 -7.71
CA ALA A 76 -1.43 -1.92 -7.44
C ALA A 76 -0.22 -2.66 -6.86
N MET A 77 -0.44 -3.48 -5.85
CA MET A 77 0.60 -4.37 -5.31
C MET A 77 0.93 -5.48 -6.29
N ASN A 78 -0.08 -5.99 -7.00
CA ASN A 78 0.04 -7.04 -7.99
C ASN A 78 -0.39 -6.52 -9.37
N ALA A 79 0.53 -6.47 -10.30
CA ALA A 79 0.27 -6.20 -11.70
C ALA A 79 1.15 -7.11 -12.55
N SER A 80 0.62 -7.59 -13.66
CA SER A 80 1.35 -8.44 -14.60
C SER A 80 1.18 -7.93 -16.02
N THR A 81 2.31 -7.83 -16.72
CA THR A 81 2.34 -7.65 -18.16
C THR A 81 2.54 -9.03 -18.79
N VAL A 82 1.52 -9.51 -19.47
CA VAL A 82 1.54 -10.82 -20.17
C VAL A 82 2.12 -10.60 -21.56
N SER A 83 3.14 -11.39 -21.90
CA SER A 83 3.80 -11.33 -23.20
C SER A 83 3.75 -12.70 -23.90
N ALA A 84 3.79 -12.70 -25.21
CA ALA A 84 3.88 -13.93 -26.01
C ALA A 84 5.21 -14.64 -25.75
N GLN A 85 5.15 -15.94 -25.42
CA GLN A 85 6.33 -16.77 -25.18
C GLN A 85 6.81 -17.48 -26.48
N ILE A 86 5.92 -17.59 -27.46
CA ILE A 86 6.21 -18.11 -28.80
C ILE A 86 5.69 -17.16 -29.86
N SER A 87 6.23 -17.24 -31.05
CA SER A 87 5.68 -16.51 -32.20
C SER A 87 4.51 -17.28 -32.81
N GLY A 88 3.49 -16.56 -33.27
CA GLY A 88 2.31 -17.13 -33.90
C GLY A 88 1.26 -16.10 -34.24
N ARG A 89 0.35 -16.45 -35.16
CA ARG A 89 -0.79 -15.60 -35.51
C ARG A 89 -1.90 -15.75 -34.47
N VAL A 90 -2.47 -14.66 -34.04
CA VAL A 90 -3.68 -14.64 -33.18
C VAL A 90 -4.88 -15.11 -33.98
N ILE A 91 -5.45 -16.25 -33.64
CA ILE A 91 -6.67 -16.78 -34.28
C ILE A 91 -7.93 -16.36 -33.53
N GLU A 92 -7.84 -16.21 -32.20
CA GLU A 92 -8.99 -15.91 -31.37
C GLU A 92 -8.59 -15.01 -30.21
N ARG A 93 -9.43 -14.01 -29.93
CA ARG A 93 -9.46 -13.23 -28.69
C ARG A 93 -10.91 -13.27 -28.19
N PRO A 94 -11.19 -13.87 -27.02
CA PRO A 94 -12.54 -13.89 -26.44
C PRO A 94 -13.12 -12.48 -26.32
N ALA A 95 -14.44 -12.33 -26.47
CA ALA A 95 -15.11 -11.03 -26.43
C ALA A 95 -14.99 -10.35 -25.05
N GLU A 96 -14.85 -11.14 -23.99
CA GLU A 96 -14.66 -10.68 -22.61
C GLU A 96 -13.25 -10.12 -22.34
N VAL A 97 -12.34 -10.25 -23.30
CA VAL A 97 -10.97 -9.74 -23.18
C VAL A 97 -10.88 -8.34 -23.76
N GLU A 98 -11.39 -7.36 -23.01
CA GLU A 98 -11.30 -5.95 -23.34
C GLU A 98 -10.78 -5.13 -22.16
N ALA A 99 -10.16 -3.99 -22.45
CA ALA A 99 -9.68 -3.08 -21.40
C ALA A 99 -10.84 -2.61 -20.52
N GLY A 100 -10.64 -2.63 -19.20
CA GLY A 100 -11.64 -2.30 -18.20
C GLY A 100 -12.47 -3.48 -17.70
N LEU A 101 -12.42 -4.65 -18.34
CA LEU A 101 -13.17 -5.83 -17.90
C LEU A 101 -12.37 -6.70 -16.92
N PRO A 102 -13.06 -7.38 -15.98
CA PRO A 102 -12.43 -8.33 -15.07
C PRO A 102 -11.99 -9.59 -15.81
N ILE A 103 -10.90 -10.19 -15.32
CA ILE A 103 -10.39 -11.47 -15.83
C ILE A 103 -9.92 -12.34 -14.66
N ASP A 104 -10.24 -13.63 -14.71
CA ASP A 104 -9.80 -14.60 -13.72
C ASP A 104 -8.44 -15.19 -14.05
N LYS A 105 -7.71 -15.62 -13.00
CA LYS A 105 -6.48 -16.39 -13.18
C LYS A 105 -6.72 -17.65 -13.99
N GLY A 106 -5.92 -17.86 -15.04
CA GLY A 106 -6.04 -19.00 -15.95
C GLY A 106 -7.02 -18.77 -17.11
N ALA A 107 -7.82 -17.71 -17.11
CA ALA A 107 -8.68 -17.38 -18.23
C ALA A 107 -7.87 -17.05 -19.49
N THR A 108 -8.32 -17.53 -20.65
CA THR A 108 -7.65 -17.31 -21.92
C THR A 108 -7.74 -15.87 -22.36
N ILE A 109 -6.61 -15.23 -22.62
CA ILE A 109 -6.52 -13.88 -23.18
C ILE A 109 -6.56 -13.93 -24.71
N VAL A 110 -5.68 -14.74 -25.29
CA VAL A 110 -5.64 -14.98 -26.74
C VAL A 110 -5.21 -16.41 -27.03
N ARG A 111 -5.63 -16.91 -28.18
CA ARG A 111 -5.17 -18.18 -28.74
C ARG A 111 -4.42 -17.94 -30.04
N LEU A 112 -3.22 -18.49 -30.10
CA LEU A 112 -2.39 -18.46 -31.30
C LEU A 112 -2.71 -19.66 -32.19
N GLU A 113 -2.30 -19.59 -33.45
CA GLU A 113 -2.36 -20.69 -34.39
C GLU A 113 -1.55 -21.88 -33.88
N THR A 114 -2.19 -23.08 -33.86
CA THR A 114 -1.64 -24.26 -33.20
C THR A 114 -1.03 -25.26 -34.22
N THR A 115 -1.24 -25.03 -35.53
CA THR A 115 -0.91 -26.00 -36.60
C THR A 115 0.53 -26.49 -36.55
N ASP A 116 1.48 -25.54 -36.45
CA ASP A 116 2.90 -25.86 -36.43
C ASP A 116 3.33 -26.55 -35.12
N ALA A 117 2.80 -26.05 -33.99
CA ALA A 117 3.10 -26.62 -32.68
C ALA A 117 2.56 -28.05 -32.55
N LEU A 118 1.33 -28.29 -33.00
CA LEU A 118 0.72 -29.61 -33.00
C LEU A 118 1.50 -30.59 -33.95
N SER A 119 1.95 -30.09 -35.09
CA SER A 119 2.76 -30.89 -36.02
C SER A 119 4.08 -31.33 -35.39
N ARG A 120 4.71 -30.49 -34.57
CA ARG A 120 5.93 -30.85 -33.81
C ARG A 120 5.65 -31.92 -32.75
N VAL A 121 4.54 -31.82 -32.02
CA VAL A 121 4.12 -32.84 -31.07
C VAL A 121 3.95 -34.18 -31.76
N ASN A 122 3.16 -34.21 -32.85
CA ASN A 122 2.92 -35.45 -33.62
C ASN A 122 4.22 -36.06 -34.17
N SER A 123 5.15 -35.22 -34.65
CA SER A 123 6.46 -35.70 -35.16
C SER A 123 7.33 -36.32 -34.06
N ALA A 124 7.32 -35.70 -32.85
CA ALA A 124 8.05 -36.22 -31.70
C ALA A 124 7.45 -37.55 -31.19
N GLU A 125 6.12 -37.66 -31.16
CA GLU A 125 5.41 -38.92 -30.84
C GLU A 125 5.72 -40.04 -31.83
N ALA A 126 5.70 -39.72 -33.13
CA ALA A 126 6.07 -40.68 -34.17
C ALA A 126 7.52 -41.17 -34.02
N SER A 127 8.44 -40.31 -33.63
CA SER A 127 9.84 -40.68 -33.37
C SER A 127 9.95 -41.63 -32.17
N ILE A 128 9.23 -41.41 -31.10
CA ILE A 128 9.19 -42.33 -29.94
C ILE A 128 8.61 -43.67 -30.34
N ALA A 129 7.51 -43.70 -31.11
CA ALA A 129 6.91 -44.93 -31.59
C ALA A 129 7.88 -45.72 -32.48
N SER A 130 8.67 -45.03 -33.33
CA SER A 130 9.70 -45.68 -34.17
C SER A 130 10.78 -46.36 -33.31
N TYR A 131 11.31 -45.69 -32.28
CA TYR A 131 12.30 -46.31 -31.39
C TYR A 131 11.71 -47.44 -30.55
N GLN A 132 10.46 -47.38 -30.16
CA GLN A 132 9.76 -48.49 -29.49
C GLN A 132 9.65 -49.73 -30.41
N ALA A 133 9.31 -49.52 -31.69
CA ALA A 133 9.26 -50.61 -32.66
C ALA A 133 10.65 -51.25 -32.91
N GLN A 134 11.71 -50.41 -32.93
CA GLN A 134 13.08 -50.90 -33.06
C GLN A 134 13.52 -51.72 -31.84
N LEU A 135 13.20 -51.26 -30.62
CA LEU A 135 13.45 -52.02 -29.39
C LEU A 135 12.71 -53.35 -29.39
N ALA A 136 11.44 -53.39 -29.77
CA ALA A 136 10.67 -54.63 -29.89
C ALA A 136 11.26 -55.59 -30.92
N SER A 137 11.76 -55.07 -32.05
CA SER A 137 12.46 -55.85 -33.04
C SER A 137 13.77 -56.46 -32.52
N LEU A 138 14.51 -55.66 -31.70
CA LEU A 138 15.74 -56.12 -31.08
C LEU A 138 15.49 -57.21 -30.04
N ASP A 139 14.41 -57.13 -29.27
CA ASP A 139 14.00 -58.18 -28.33
C ASP A 139 13.69 -59.49 -29.01
N VAL A 140 13.02 -59.48 -30.19
CA VAL A 140 12.77 -60.64 -31.00
C VAL A 140 14.07 -61.20 -31.56
N GLN A 141 15.00 -60.34 -31.99
CA GLN A 141 16.32 -60.77 -32.47
C GLN A 141 17.13 -61.46 -31.36
N GLU A 142 17.14 -60.85 -30.14
CA GLU A 142 17.81 -61.44 -28.99
C GLU A 142 17.29 -62.86 -28.68
N SER A 143 15.95 -62.99 -28.62
CA SER A 143 15.33 -64.31 -28.37
C SER A 143 15.77 -65.37 -29.43
N ARG A 144 15.78 -64.98 -30.69
CA ARG A 144 16.23 -65.91 -31.79
C ARG A 144 17.69 -66.27 -31.66
N VAL A 145 18.58 -65.33 -31.33
CA VAL A 145 20.02 -65.64 -31.17
C VAL A 145 20.22 -66.55 -29.94
N LYS A 146 19.50 -66.34 -28.82
CA LYS A 146 19.53 -67.23 -27.67
C LYS A 146 19.07 -68.65 -28.00
N GLU A 147 18.00 -68.85 -28.79
CA GLU A 147 17.55 -70.15 -29.25
C GLU A 147 18.61 -70.82 -30.14
N GLN A 148 19.27 -70.05 -31.03
CA GLN A 148 20.36 -70.57 -31.88
C GLN A 148 21.59 -70.96 -31.04
N ILE A 149 21.93 -70.24 -30.01
CA ILE A 149 23.01 -70.59 -29.08
C ILE A 149 22.71 -71.89 -28.35
N VAL A 150 21.49 -72.12 -27.86
CA VAL A 150 21.10 -73.41 -27.27
C VAL A 150 21.27 -74.54 -28.26
N SER A 151 20.81 -74.40 -29.51
CA SER A 151 20.96 -75.41 -30.53
C SER A 151 22.42 -75.65 -30.90
N ALA A 152 23.26 -74.63 -30.96
CA ALA A 152 24.69 -74.74 -31.20
C ALA A 152 25.46 -75.40 -30.05
N GLN A 153 25.03 -75.19 -28.82
CA GLN A 153 25.56 -75.87 -27.63
C GLN A 153 25.26 -77.35 -27.65
N ASP A 154 24.03 -77.75 -28.02
CA ASP A 154 23.63 -79.14 -28.16
C ASP A 154 24.46 -79.88 -29.26
N GLU A 155 24.64 -79.19 -30.40
CA GLU A 155 25.46 -79.68 -31.48
C GLU A 155 26.92 -79.88 -31.06
N LEU A 156 27.51 -78.92 -30.38
CA LEU A 156 28.84 -78.96 -29.78
C LEU A 156 28.99 -80.17 -28.82
N GLU A 157 28.03 -80.40 -27.96
CA GLU A 157 28.02 -81.51 -27.06
C GLU A 157 27.97 -82.88 -27.77
N ILE A 158 27.16 -82.95 -28.81
CA ILE A 158 27.09 -84.14 -29.62
C ILE A 158 28.46 -84.40 -30.29
N GLU A 159 29.09 -83.40 -30.87
CA GLU A 159 30.39 -83.53 -31.52
C GLU A 159 31.51 -83.84 -30.51
N ARG A 160 31.50 -83.31 -29.30
CA ARG A 160 32.43 -83.63 -28.25
C ARG A 160 32.30 -85.09 -27.77
N ARG A 161 31.07 -85.60 -27.65
CA ARG A 161 30.84 -87.03 -27.32
C ARG A 161 31.31 -87.95 -28.44
N ASN A 162 31.12 -87.55 -29.68
CA ASN A 162 31.63 -88.31 -30.84
C ASN A 162 33.15 -88.34 -30.87
N TYR A 163 33.82 -87.22 -30.71
CA TYR A 163 35.29 -87.11 -30.62
C TYR A 163 35.86 -87.97 -29.50
N GLU A 164 35.30 -87.96 -28.28
CA GLU A 164 35.77 -88.77 -27.17
C GLU A 164 35.60 -90.23 -27.43
N ARG A 165 34.50 -90.63 -28.04
CA ARG A 165 34.29 -92.05 -28.47
C ARG A 165 35.34 -92.49 -29.52
N VAL A 166 35.62 -91.70 -30.56
CA VAL A 166 36.63 -92.00 -31.60
C VAL A 166 38.03 -91.99 -30.94
N LYS A 167 38.36 -91.12 -30.06
CA LYS A 167 39.63 -91.06 -29.33
C LYS A 167 39.85 -92.29 -28.50
N GLN A 168 38.89 -92.79 -27.72
CA GLN A 168 38.95 -94.02 -26.94
C GLN A 168 39.15 -95.27 -27.88
N ALA A 169 38.48 -95.30 -29.02
CA ALA A 169 38.65 -96.36 -30.00
C ALA A 169 40.07 -96.37 -30.62
N THR A 170 40.66 -95.24 -30.88
CA THR A 170 42.01 -95.07 -31.46
C THR A 170 43.08 -95.45 -30.40
N GLU A 171 42.93 -95.00 -29.14
CA GLU A 171 43.81 -95.34 -28.01
C GLU A 171 43.78 -96.88 -27.70
N GLY A 172 42.61 -97.50 -27.89
CA GLY A 172 42.40 -98.90 -27.77
C GLY A 172 42.90 -99.75 -28.96
N GLY A 173 43.46 -99.07 -29.97
CA GLY A 173 44.01 -99.73 -31.13
C GLY A 173 43.00 -100.15 -32.25
N ALA A 174 41.70 -99.76 -32.09
CA ALA A 174 40.64 -100.09 -33.03
C ALA A 174 40.26 -98.92 -33.95
N GLY A 175 40.88 -97.71 -33.81
CA GLY A 175 40.57 -96.45 -34.51
C GLY A 175 41.65 -96.07 -35.50
N ASN A 176 41.28 -95.13 -36.44
CA ASN A 176 42.17 -94.53 -37.44
C ASN A 176 42.47 -93.08 -37.09
N GLN A 177 43.74 -92.63 -37.25
CA GLN A 177 44.15 -91.21 -36.92
C GLN A 177 43.39 -90.21 -37.79
N ALA A 178 43.04 -90.50 -39.02
CA ALA A 178 42.28 -89.64 -39.91
C ALA A 178 40.85 -89.37 -39.37
N ASP A 179 40.22 -90.37 -38.70
CA ASP A 179 38.89 -90.27 -38.14
C ASP A 179 38.96 -89.39 -36.88
N LEU A 180 40.02 -89.48 -36.05
CA LEU A 180 40.27 -88.63 -34.90
C LEU A 180 40.46 -87.17 -35.36
N ASP A 181 41.26 -86.91 -36.41
CA ASP A 181 41.51 -85.61 -36.97
C ASP A 181 40.21 -84.97 -37.53
N ASN A 182 39.35 -85.78 -38.18
CA ASN A 182 38.05 -85.38 -38.68
C ASN A 182 37.09 -85.02 -37.51
N ALA A 183 36.97 -85.83 -36.49
CA ALA A 183 36.15 -85.55 -35.27
C ALA A 183 36.65 -84.32 -34.56
N SER A 184 37.96 -84.14 -34.40
CA SER A 184 38.54 -82.91 -33.81
C SER A 184 38.19 -81.66 -34.63
N SER A 185 38.21 -81.75 -35.92
CA SER A 185 37.84 -80.66 -36.84
C SER A 185 36.34 -80.32 -36.78
N ALA A 186 35.45 -81.30 -36.51
CA ALA A 186 34.02 -81.07 -36.29
C ALA A 186 33.76 -80.34 -35.01
N VAL A 187 34.42 -80.73 -33.90
CA VAL A 187 34.33 -80.00 -32.64
C VAL A 187 34.73 -78.50 -32.78
N ARG A 188 35.92 -78.30 -33.45
CA ARG A 188 36.38 -76.89 -33.68
C ARG A 188 35.44 -76.07 -34.59
N ARG A 189 34.70 -76.68 -35.50
CA ARG A 189 33.68 -76.00 -36.31
C ARG A 189 32.49 -75.60 -35.44
N ALA A 190 31.96 -76.52 -34.63
CA ALA A 190 30.85 -76.25 -33.70
C ALA A 190 31.21 -75.22 -32.71
N GLU A 191 32.43 -75.20 -32.12
CA GLU A 191 32.93 -74.14 -31.21
C GLU A 191 32.97 -72.78 -31.90
N ARG A 192 33.45 -72.70 -33.15
CA ARG A 192 33.45 -71.41 -33.86
C ARG A 192 32.03 -70.89 -34.16
N THR A 193 31.07 -71.79 -34.45
CA THR A 193 29.68 -71.43 -34.67
C THR A 193 29.06 -70.87 -33.40
N LEU A 194 29.28 -71.57 -32.28
CA LEU A 194 28.82 -71.10 -30.97
C LEU A 194 29.43 -69.74 -30.63
N LEU A 195 30.75 -69.56 -30.75
CA LEU A 195 31.43 -68.29 -30.47
C LEU A 195 30.89 -67.13 -31.34
N ALA A 196 30.60 -67.36 -32.59
CA ALA A 196 30.03 -66.36 -33.49
C ALA A 196 28.63 -65.90 -33.05
N LEU A 197 27.80 -66.86 -32.57
CA LEU A 197 26.46 -66.50 -32.01
C LEU A 197 26.56 -65.78 -30.68
N GLU A 198 27.49 -66.16 -29.78
CA GLU A 198 27.76 -65.48 -28.53
C GLU A 198 28.23 -64.04 -28.79
N GLN A 199 29.15 -63.83 -29.73
CA GLN A 199 29.56 -62.45 -30.12
C GLN A 199 28.40 -61.66 -30.70
N GLN A 200 27.45 -62.26 -31.42
CA GLN A 200 26.25 -61.59 -31.89
C GLN A 200 25.31 -61.20 -30.75
N LEU A 201 25.20 -62.03 -29.71
CA LEU A 201 24.42 -61.74 -28.50
C LEU A 201 25.05 -60.60 -27.71
N ASP A 202 26.38 -60.58 -27.56
CA ASP A 202 27.13 -59.59 -26.78
C ASP A 202 26.99 -58.16 -27.32
N VAL A 203 26.68 -58.00 -28.63
CA VAL A 203 26.44 -56.64 -29.23
C VAL A 203 25.05 -56.12 -28.95
N ILE A 204 24.06 -56.98 -28.63
CA ILE A 204 22.67 -56.59 -28.46
C ILE A 204 22.45 -55.64 -27.30
N PRO A 205 23.05 -55.79 -26.07
CA PRO A 205 22.91 -54.87 -25.00
C PRO A 205 23.36 -53.42 -25.36
N ALA A 206 24.50 -53.27 -25.98
CA ALA A 206 25.01 -51.97 -26.40
C ALA A 206 24.07 -51.31 -27.42
N ARG A 207 23.49 -52.08 -28.35
CA ARG A 207 22.50 -51.60 -29.31
C ARG A 207 21.19 -51.20 -28.62
N ARG A 208 20.76 -51.93 -27.56
CA ARG A 208 19.62 -51.61 -26.74
C ARG A 208 19.84 -50.29 -26.01
N ASP A 209 21.00 -50.12 -25.38
CA ASP A 209 21.33 -48.86 -24.64
C ASP A 209 21.35 -47.66 -25.58
N GLU A 210 21.88 -47.82 -26.80
CA GLU A 210 21.82 -46.78 -27.83
C GLU A 210 20.36 -46.37 -28.16
N LEU A 211 19.49 -47.36 -28.41
CA LEU A 211 18.08 -47.12 -28.74
C LEU A 211 17.33 -46.51 -27.59
N LEU A 212 17.60 -46.90 -26.32
CA LEU A 212 17.02 -46.30 -25.13
C LEU A 212 17.47 -44.86 -24.97
N ALA A 213 18.72 -44.53 -25.23
CA ALA A 213 19.23 -43.17 -25.21
C ALA A 213 18.55 -42.29 -26.28
N LEU A 214 18.38 -42.82 -27.51
CA LEU A 214 17.66 -42.13 -28.58
C LEU A 214 16.17 -41.92 -28.24
N GLN A 215 15.52 -42.91 -27.63
CA GLN A 215 14.15 -42.79 -27.15
C GLN A 215 14.02 -41.74 -26.06
N ALA A 216 14.96 -41.68 -25.09
CA ALA A 216 14.99 -40.67 -24.06
C ALA A 216 15.14 -39.24 -24.63
N SER A 217 16.02 -39.08 -25.64
CA SER A 217 16.15 -37.82 -26.39
C SER A 217 14.85 -37.43 -27.09
N ALA A 218 14.17 -38.37 -27.74
CA ALA A 218 12.89 -38.12 -28.40
C ALA A 218 11.78 -37.74 -27.39
N ARG A 219 11.79 -38.33 -26.19
CA ARG A 219 10.87 -37.93 -25.10
C ARG A 219 11.11 -36.51 -24.66
N SER A 220 12.35 -36.08 -24.51
CA SER A 220 12.69 -34.69 -24.20
C SER A 220 12.21 -33.74 -25.29
N SER A 221 12.34 -34.11 -26.54
CA SER A 221 11.81 -33.34 -27.68
C SER A 221 10.28 -33.25 -27.65
N LEU A 222 9.59 -34.34 -27.26
CA LEU A 222 8.13 -34.32 -27.07
C LEU A 222 7.71 -33.36 -25.99
N THR A 223 8.38 -33.41 -24.82
CA THR A 223 8.09 -32.47 -23.72
C THR A 223 8.24 -31.02 -24.18
N GLN A 224 9.32 -30.70 -24.87
CA GLN A 224 9.53 -29.36 -25.43
C GLN A 224 8.41 -28.94 -26.40
N ALA A 225 8.02 -29.84 -27.31
CA ALA A 225 6.95 -29.58 -28.28
C ALA A 225 5.58 -29.38 -27.56
N GLN A 226 5.32 -30.17 -26.52
CA GLN A 226 4.08 -30.01 -25.70
C GLN A 226 4.05 -28.68 -24.92
N GLU A 227 5.18 -28.26 -24.37
CA GLU A 227 5.28 -26.95 -23.73
C GLU A 227 5.05 -25.81 -24.74
N ASP A 228 5.67 -25.91 -25.93
CA ASP A 228 5.45 -24.91 -26.99
C ASP A 228 3.99 -24.89 -27.46
N PHE A 229 3.34 -26.07 -27.55
CA PHE A 229 1.91 -26.15 -27.83
C PHE A 229 1.07 -25.51 -26.70
N ALA A 230 1.38 -25.75 -25.44
CA ALA A 230 0.69 -25.09 -24.32
C ALA A 230 0.83 -23.59 -24.38
N ARG A 231 1.99 -23.07 -24.78
CA ARG A 231 2.25 -21.61 -24.93
C ARG A 231 1.47 -20.96 -26.09
N THR A 232 0.80 -21.72 -26.95
CA THR A 232 -0.11 -21.16 -27.96
C THR A 232 -1.37 -20.56 -27.33
N THR A 233 -1.74 -20.99 -26.13
CA THR A 233 -2.83 -20.41 -25.36
C THR A 233 -2.24 -19.48 -24.30
N ILE A 234 -2.42 -18.18 -24.48
CA ILE A 234 -1.94 -17.16 -23.55
C ILE A 234 -3.04 -16.87 -22.56
N SER A 235 -2.79 -17.15 -21.27
CA SER A 235 -3.76 -17.00 -20.18
C SER A 235 -3.31 -15.99 -19.14
N SER A 236 -4.26 -15.53 -18.33
CA SER A 236 -3.98 -14.61 -17.24
C SER A 236 -3.24 -15.31 -16.08
N PRO A 237 -2.12 -14.75 -15.59
CA PRO A 237 -1.40 -15.29 -14.44
C PRO A 237 -2.05 -14.96 -13.09
N LEU A 238 -2.96 -13.97 -13.06
CA LEU A 238 -3.64 -13.50 -11.84
C LEU A 238 -5.09 -13.10 -12.13
N THR A 239 -5.92 -13.07 -11.10
CA THR A 239 -7.25 -12.49 -11.15
C THR A 239 -7.15 -10.98 -10.96
N GLY A 240 -7.79 -10.20 -11.84
CA GLY A 240 -7.73 -8.74 -11.81
C GLY A 240 -8.57 -8.10 -12.89
N VAL A 241 -8.21 -6.88 -13.27
CA VAL A 241 -8.84 -6.11 -14.35
C VAL A 241 -7.82 -5.90 -15.46
N LEU A 242 -8.25 -6.11 -16.69
CA LEU A 242 -7.47 -5.81 -17.89
C LEU A 242 -7.29 -4.29 -18.00
N GLN A 243 -6.09 -3.80 -17.77
CA GLN A 243 -5.77 -2.39 -17.96
C GLN A 243 -5.68 -2.06 -19.44
N ASP A 244 -4.93 -2.87 -20.18
CA ASP A 244 -4.72 -2.70 -21.61
C ASP A 244 -4.68 -4.08 -22.31
N VAL A 245 -5.15 -4.12 -23.55
CA VAL A 245 -5.02 -5.26 -24.45
C VAL A 245 -4.40 -4.77 -25.77
N TYR A 246 -3.20 -5.24 -26.07
CA TYR A 246 -2.37 -4.70 -27.17
C TYR A 246 -2.53 -5.46 -28.48
N VAL A 247 -3.29 -6.55 -28.51
CA VAL A 247 -3.31 -7.49 -29.64
C VAL A 247 -4.70 -7.64 -30.23
N ARG A 248 -4.74 -7.92 -31.55
CA ARG A 248 -5.97 -8.10 -32.31
C ARG A 248 -5.98 -9.46 -33.03
N PRO A 249 -7.17 -10.04 -33.28
CA PRO A 249 -7.29 -11.22 -34.13
C PRO A 249 -6.66 -10.99 -35.50
N GLY A 250 -5.92 -11.97 -36.00
CA GLY A 250 -5.21 -11.91 -37.28
C GLY A 250 -3.80 -11.31 -37.21
N GLU A 251 -3.39 -10.72 -36.09
CA GLU A 251 -2.05 -10.17 -35.90
C GLU A 251 -1.01 -11.28 -35.68
N LEU A 252 0.20 -11.07 -36.21
CA LEU A 252 1.33 -11.96 -35.97
C LEU A 252 2.13 -11.46 -34.77
N LEU A 253 2.24 -12.28 -33.72
CA LEU A 253 3.02 -11.96 -32.53
C LEU A 253 4.44 -12.51 -32.63
N SER A 254 5.37 -11.74 -32.08
CA SER A 254 6.75 -12.15 -31.88
C SER A 254 6.97 -12.52 -30.40
N VAL A 255 8.00 -13.36 -30.14
CA VAL A 255 8.40 -13.68 -28.76
C VAL A 255 8.75 -12.41 -28.00
N GLY A 256 8.19 -12.25 -26.79
CA GLY A 256 8.38 -11.07 -25.94
C GLY A 256 7.40 -9.92 -26.22
N GLN A 257 6.61 -9.99 -27.29
CA GLN A 257 5.60 -8.96 -27.58
C GLN A 257 4.52 -8.94 -26.49
N GLN A 258 4.19 -7.74 -26.00
CA GLN A 258 3.16 -7.55 -24.98
C GLN A 258 1.78 -7.87 -25.55
N VAL A 259 1.01 -8.65 -24.79
CA VAL A 259 -0.35 -9.08 -25.15
C VAL A 259 -1.38 -8.30 -24.35
N ALA A 260 -1.22 -8.26 -23.03
CA ALA A 260 -2.13 -7.55 -22.13
C ALA A 260 -1.42 -7.13 -20.84
N ARG A 261 -1.98 -6.10 -20.20
CA ARG A 261 -1.60 -5.69 -18.83
C ARG A 261 -2.78 -5.92 -17.91
N ILE A 262 -2.55 -6.65 -16.81
CA ILE A 262 -3.56 -7.02 -15.82
C ILE A 262 -3.16 -6.44 -14.47
N VAL A 263 -4.12 -5.87 -13.76
CA VAL A 263 -3.91 -5.18 -12.49
C VAL A 263 -4.88 -5.72 -11.45
N ASP A 264 -4.37 -6.14 -10.30
CA ASP A 264 -5.20 -6.52 -9.15
C ASP A 264 -5.60 -5.26 -8.38
N LEU A 265 -6.90 -4.93 -8.40
CA LEU A 265 -7.46 -3.76 -7.71
C LEU A 265 -7.86 -4.03 -6.26
N ARG A 266 -7.78 -5.28 -5.79
CA ARG A 266 -8.16 -5.64 -4.42
C ARG A 266 -7.15 -5.17 -3.38
N ARG A 267 -5.88 -5.12 -3.77
CA ARG A 267 -4.77 -4.73 -2.88
C ARG A 267 -3.95 -3.64 -3.53
N LEU A 268 -4.08 -2.45 -2.97
CA LEU A 268 -3.32 -1.29 -3.40
C LEU A 268 -2.29 -0.90 -2.34
N GLU A 269 -1.25 -0.26 -2.77
CA GLU A 269 -0.22 0.30 -1.94
C GLU A 269 -0.05 1.78 -2.27
N VAL A 270 0.01 2.61 -1.24
CA VAL A 270 0.29 4.03 -1.39
C VAL A 270 1.63 4.35 -0.71
N PRO A 271 2.68 4.65 -1.48
CA PRO A 271 3.94 5.15 -0.94
C PRO A 271 3.76 6.60 -0.49
N LEU A 272 3.41 6.82 0.78
CA LEU A 272 3.28 8.14 1.37
C LEU A 272 4.66 8.74 1.69
N ARG A 273 4.90 9.94 1.22
CA ARG A 273 6.06 10.75 1.60
C ARG A 273 5.73 11.53 2.85
N VAL A 274 6.33 11.15 3.97
CA VAL A 274 6.18 11.80 5.28
C VAL A 274 7.49 12.42 5.72
N PRO A 275 7.49 13.42 6.61
CA PRO A 275 8.73 13.98 7.16
C PRO A 275 9.60 12.91 7.81
N ILE A 276 10.93 13.04 7.71
CA ILE A 276 11.89 12.07 8.28
C ILE A 276 11.72 11.90 9.79
N SER A 277 11.22 12.93 10.50
CA SER A 277 10.91 12.88 11.92
C SER A 277 9.84 11.85 12.29
N ALA A 278 8.99 11.45 11.34
CA ALA A 278 8.01 10.40 11.52
C ALA A 278 8.65 9.02 11.77
N GLY A 279 9.87 8.80 11.30
CA GLY A 279 10.57 7.51 11.39
C GLY A 279 10.82 7.02 12.81
N SER A 280 10.86 7.92 13.79
CA SER A 280 11.03 7.55 15.20
C SER A 280 9.75 7.02 15.85
N THR A 281 8.57 7.35 15.31
CA THR A 281 7.26 7.10 15.92
C THR A 281 6.36 6.18 15.11
N VAL A 282 6.40 6.26 13.78
CA VAL A 282 5.59 5.39 12.89
C VAL A 282 6.05 3.93 13.02
N ARG A 283 5.09 3.02 13.14
CA ARG A 283 5.32 1.58 13.23
C ARG A 283 4.51 0.84 12.16
N ILE A 284 5.00 -0.36 11.80
CA ILE A 284 4.24 -1.28 10.95
C ILE A 284 2.96 -1.67 11.70
N GLY A 285 1.83 -1.59 11.00
CA GLY A 285 0.50 -1.83 11.56
C GLY A 285 -0.27 -0.58 11.99
N ASP A 286 0.40 0.59 12.05
CA ASP A 286 -0.29 1.86 12.33
C ASP A 286 -1.41 2.12 11.32
N ARG A 287 -2.50 2.71 11.80
CA ARG A 287 -3.63 3.06 10.93
C ARG A 287 -3.29 4.27 10.08
N ALA A 288 -3.75 4.24 8.85
CA ALA A 288 -3.65 5.37 7.94
C ALA A 288 -5.00 5.65 7.31
N THR A 289 -5.35 6.92 7.24
CA THR A 289 -6.53 7.41 6.50
C THR A 289 -6.03 8.14 5.27
N LEU A 290 -6.49 7.72 4.10
CA LEU A 290 -6.15 8.32 2.82
C LEU A 290 -7.34 9.13 2.33
N ARG A 291 -7.10 10.32 1.80
CA ARG A 291 -8.14 11.20 1.24
C ARG A 291 -7.79 11.58 -0.20
N SER A 292 -8.81 11.64 -1.05
CA SER A 292 -8.65 12.16 -2.40
C SER A 292 -8.37 13.66 -2.38
N ASP A 293 -7.51 14.11 -3.30
CA ASP A 293 -7.23 15.53 -3.53
C ASP A 293 -8.18 16.07 -4.63
N GLY A 294 -9.48 16.12 -4.32
CA GLY A 294 -10.50 16.53 -5.28
C GLY A 294 -11.68 17.24 -4.64
N PRO A 295 -12.60 17.83 -5.45
CA PRO A 295 -13.78 18.52 -4.93
C PRO A 295 -14.75 17.57 -4.20
N VAL A 296 -14.74 16.29 -4.54
CA VAL A 296 -15.45 15.24 -3.81
C VAL A 296 -14.41 14.48 -3.01
N GLN A 297 -14.49 14.60 -1.69
CA GLN A 297 -13.57 13.92 -0.80
C GLN A 297 -14.05 12.49 -0.56
N HIS A 298 -13.21 11.53 -0.93
CA HIS A 298 -13.35 10.14 -0.57
C HIS A 298 -12.26 9.77 0.43
N GLU A 299 -12.62 8.93 1.39
CA GLU A 299 -11.69 8.44 2.40
C GLU A 299 -11.54 6.93 2.29
N TRP A 300 -10.31 6.46 2.43
CA TRP A 300 -9.98 5.03 2.47
C TRP A 300 -9.16 4.75 3.71
N GLU A 301 -9.46 3.65 4.34
CA GLU A 301 -8.66 3.15 5.46
C GLU A 301 -7.58 2.22 4.97
N GLY A 302 -6.40 2.37 5.55
CA GLY A 302 -5.25 1.53 5.29
C GLY A 302 -4.43 1.29 6.54
N LYS A 303 -3.37 0.50 6.38
CA LYS A 303 -2.40 0.22 7.43
C LYS A 303 -0.99 0.35 6.89
N VAL A 304 -0.07 0.80 7.74
CA VAL A 304 1.36 0.79 7.41
C VAL A 304 1.84 -0.65 7.27
N GLY A 305 2.14 -1.07 6.05
CA GLY A 305 2.67 -2.39 5.75
C GLY A 305 4.17 -2.46 5.87
N ARG A 306 4.89 -1.41 5.44
CA ARG A 306 6.35 -1.32 5.50
C ARG A 306 6.83 0.12 5.46
N ILE A 307 8.05 0.32 5.90
CA ILE A 307 8.72 1.62 5.93
C ILE A 307 10.01 1.49 5.10
N ALA A 308 10.28 2.48 4.25
CA ALA A 308 11.51 2.48 3.47
C ALA A 308 12.72 2.60 4.41
N PRO A 309 13.79 1.83 4.16
CA PRO A 309 14.99 1.87 5.01
C PRO A 309 15.82 3.14 4.82
N GLU A 310 15.58 3.86 3.72
CA GLU A 310 16.33 5.06 3.33
C GLU A 310 15.40 6.25 3.19
N ALA A 311 15.85 7.41 3.67
CA ALA A 311 15.17 8.68 3.52
C ALA A 311 15.81 9.50 2.39
N ASP A 312 15.00 10.30 1.71
CA ASP A 312 15.48 11.24 0.70
C ASP A 312 16.05 12.49 1.39
N PRO A 313 17.37 12.74 1.30
CA PRO A 313 18.00 13.87 1.95
C PRO A 313 17.63 15.23 1.33
N MET A 314 17.24 15.24 0.05
CA MET A 314 16.88 16.47 -0.67
C MET A 314 15.50 16.98 -0.23
N SER A 315 14.52 16.10 -0.16
CA SER A 315 13.18 16.44 0.30
C SER A 315 13.00 16.35 1.81
N ARG A 316 13.96 15.77 2.53
CA ARG A 316 13.87 15.46 3.97
C ARG A 316 12.65 14.63 4.31
N THR A 317 12.24 13.75 3.41
CA THR A 317 11.12 12.84 3.59
C THR A 317 11.56 11.39 3.58
N MET A 318 10.75 10.55 4.17
CA MET A 318 10.84 9.10 4.07
C MET A 318 9.57 8.54 3.45
N ILE A 319 9.66 7.33 2.89
CA ILE A 319 8.50 6.68 2.29
C ILE A 319 7.94 5.66 3.29
N VAL A 320 6.66 5.82 3.58
CA VAL A 320 5.87 4.85 4.34
C VAL A 320 4.84 4.25 3.39
N TYR A 321 4.86 2.93 3.26
CA TYR A 321 3.96 2.21 2.37
C TYR A 321 2.69 1.83 3.11
N VAL A 322 1.59 2.43 2.73
CA VAL A 322 0.27 2.15 3.28
C VAL A 322 -0.46 1.16 2.38
N GLU A 323 -0.86 0.03 2.93
CA GLU A 323 -1.65 -0.99 2.25
C GLU A 323 -3.14 -0.71 2.45
N VAL A 324 -3.87 -0.72 1.33
CA VAL A 324 -5.33 -0.58 1.29
C VAL A 324 -5.91 -1.86 0.68
N ASN A 325 -6.78 -2.51 1.43
CA ASN A 325 -7.54 -3.65 0.94
C ASN A 325 -8.94 -3.18 0.55
N GLN A 326 -9.35 -3.50 -0.68
CA GLN A 326 -10.66 -3.15 -1.21
C GLN A 326 -11.46 -4.41 -1.51
N ASP A 327 -12.76 -4.40 -1.23
CA ASP A 327 -13.64 -5.51 -1.57
C ASP A 327 -13.80 -5.61 -3.10
N PRO A 328 -13.55 -6.78 -3.70
CA PRO A 328 -13.72 -6.98 -5.13
C PRO A 328 -15.18 -6.84 -5.58
N ASP A 329 -16.15 -7.13 -4.72
CA ASP A 329 -17.57 -7.19 -5.08
C ASP A 329 -18.25 -5.82 -5.15
N VAL A 330 -17.60 -4.77 -4.65
CA VAL A 330 -18.02 -3.39 -4.83
C VAL A 330 -17.65 -2.91 -6.23
N ILE A 331 -18.20 -3.53 -7.28
CA ILE A 331 -18.05 -3.12 -8.68
C ILE A 331 -19.21 -2.18 -9.04
N GLY A 332 -19.22 -0.97 -8.48
CA GLY A 332 -20.13 0.10 -8.86
C GLY A 332 -19.38 1.25 -9.50
N ILE A 333 -19.78 1.68 -10.70
CA ILE A 333 -19.42 2.98 -11.23
C ILE A 333 -20.04 4.02 -10.30
N GLY A 334 -19.25 4.61 -9.40
CA GLY A 334 -19.73 5.61 -8.44
C GLY A 334 -19.27 5.41 -7.00
N ASP A 335 -18.90 4.23 -6.59
CA ASP A 335 -18.32 4.01 -5.27
C ASP A 335 -16.83 4.36 -5.26
N ALA A 336 -16.44 4.98 -4.17
CA ALA A 336 -15.14 5.58 -3.92
C ALA A 336 -13.99 4.56 -3.91
N ARG A 337 -13.74 3.89 -5.03
CA ARG A 337 -12.55 3.02 -5.16
C ARG A 337 -11.30 3.85 -5.32
N LEU A 338 -10.30 3.49 -4.58
CA LEU A 338 -8.96 3.98 -4.85
C LEU A 338 -8.44 3.30 -6.13
N LEU A 339 -7.99 4.08 -7.10
CA LEU A 339 -7.48 3.58 -8.37
C LEU A 339 -5.97 3.73 -8.44
N PRO A 340 -5.26 2.78 -9.07
CA PRO A 340 -3.84 2.96 -9.38
C PRO A 340 -3.63 4.23 -10.22
N GLY A 341 -2.62 5.02 -9.85
CA GLY A 341 -2.35 6.33 -10.46
C GLY A 341 -3.04 7.50 -9.76
N GLN A 342 -3.96 7.26 -8.84
CA GLN A 342 -4.65 8.32 -8.11
C GLN A 342 -3.73 8.92 -7.04
N PHE A 343 -3.64 10.26 -7.03
CA PHE A 343 -2.95 11.00 -5.99
C PHE A 343 -3.83 11.12 -4.75
N VAL A 344 -3.23 10.93 -3.58
CA VAL A 344 -3.91 11.00 -2.28
C VAL A 344 -3.05 11.67 -1.23
N VAL A 345 -3.71 12.30 -0.28
CA VAL A 345 -3.10 12.78 0.96
C VAL A 345 -3.43 11.76 2.05
N GLY A 346 -2.42 11.31 2.76
CA GLY A 346 -2.57 10.31 3.82
C GLY A 346 -2.20 10.87 5.18
N SER A 347 -2.97 10.50 6.19
CA SER A 347 -2.72 10.78 7.60
C SER A 347 -2.47 9.47 8.32
N ILE A 348 -1.27 9.30 8.90
CA ILE A 348 -0.88 8.11 9.67
C ILE A 348 -1.07 8.43 11.15
N SER A 349 -1.90 7.66 11.84
CA SER A 349 -2.11 7.74 13.28
C SER A 349 -1.21 6.71 13.97
N THR A 350 -0.26 7.21 14.75
CA THR A 350 0.70 6.32 15.44
C THR A 350 0.05 5.62 16.63
N SER A 351 0.48 4.41 16.90
CA SER A 351 0.10 3.66 18.10
C SER A 351 0.82 4.16 19.38
N ASP A 352 1.82 5.04 19.22
CA ASP A 352 2.54 5.68 20.34
C ASP A 352 1.73 6.91 20.82
N GLU A 353 0.82 6.68 21.74
CA GLU A 353 0.01 7.72 22.35
C GLU A 353 0.84 8.50 23.37
N ARG A 354 0.83 9.83 23.24
CA ARG A 354 1.48 10.73 24.21
C ARG A 354 0.44 11.51 24.96
N PRO A 355 0.68 11.75 26.27
CA PRO A 355 -0.17 12.66 27.03
C PRO A 355 -0.06 14.06 26.43
N MET A 356 -1.19 14.59 25.94
CA MET A 356 -1.31 15.91 25.31
C MET A 356 -2.50 16.63 25.89
N VAL A 357 -2.39 17.96 25.98
CA VAL A 357 -3.48 18.80 26.50
C VAL A 357 -4.53 19.00 25.41
N LEU A 358 -5.77 18.68 25.75
CA LEU A 358 -6.93 18.81 24.86
C LEU A 358 -7.80 19.98 25.31
N VAL A 359 -8.21 20.78 24.31
CA VAL A 359 -9.22 21.82 24.49
C VAL A 359 -10.20 21.78 23.32
N PRO A 360 -11.47 22.20 23.48
CA PRO A 360 -12.37 22.33 22.36
C PRO A 360 -11.81 23.25 21.28
N ARG A 361 -11.98 22.86 20.00
CA ARG A 361 -11.49 23.67 18.88
C ARG A 361 -11.96 25.11 18.94
N ARG A 362 -13.21 25.33 19.37
CA ARG A 362 -13.79 26.66 19.54
C ARG A 362 -13.12 27.53 20.63
N ALA A 363 -12.32 26.94 21.53
CA ALA A 363 -11.57 27.66 22.56
C ALA A 363 -10.30 28.32 22.00
N VAL A 364 -9.87 27.91 20.81
CA VAL A 364 -8.66 28.41 20.16
C VAL A 364 -9.04 29.55 19.23
N SER A 365 -8.54 30.75 19.53
CA SER A 365 -8.70 31.95 18.70
C SER A 365 -7.34 32.31 18.07
N GLY A 366 -7.17 31.94 16.80
CA GLY A 366 -5.88 32.05 16.12
C GLY A 366 -4.84 31.11 16.73
N ASP A 367 -3.82 31.68 17.37
CA ASP A 367 -2.72 30.98 18.06
C ASP A 367 -2.82 31.11 19.59
N ARG A 368 -4.01 31.49 20.15
CA ARG A 368 -4.21 31.77 21.55
C ARG A 368 -5.41 31.06 22.14
N VAL A 369 -5.31 30.80 23.45
CA VAL A 369 -6.43 30.44 24.30
C VAL A 369 -6.56 31.43 25.45
N PHE A 370 -7.79 31.68 25.90
CA PHE A 370 -8.05 32.51 27.04
C PHE A 370 -8.28 31.62 28.27
N VAL A 371 -7.50 31.84 29.30
CA VAL A 371 -7.64 31.14 30.58
C VAL A 371 -8.08 32.08 31.68
N VAL A 372 -8.70 31.50 32.69
CA VAL A 372 -9.10 32.20 33.92
C VAL A 372 -7.89 32.24 34.84
N SER A 373 -7.60 33.43 35.41
CA SER A 373 -6.54 33.61 36.43
C SER A 373 -6.87 32.81 37.70
N ASP A 374 -5.83 32.29 38.37
CA ASP A 374 -6.01 31.63 39.68
C ASP A 374 -6.31 32.63 40.81
N ASP A 375 -5.94 33.92 40.64
CA ASP A 375 -6.13 34.97 41.61
C ASP A 375 -7.48 35.67 41.42
N LEU A 376 -8.18 35.89 42.55
CA LEU A 376 -9.40 36.66 42.59
C LEU A 376 -9.08 38.15 42.89
N GLU A 377 -9.52 39.01 42.00
CA GLU A 377 -9.44 40.47 42.21
C GLU A 377 -10.86 41.04 42.33
N GLN A 378 -11.17 41.66 43.44
CA GLN A 378 -12.53 42.17 43.76
C GLN A 378 -13.64 41.09 43.63
N GLY A 379 -13.32 39.81 43.84
CA GLY A 379 -14.30 38.72 43.78
C GLY A 379 -14.50 38.13 42.37
N HIS A 380 -13.77 38.60 41.36
CA HIS A 380 -13.83 38.12 39.97
C HIS A 380 -12.48 37.61 39.52
N HIS A 381 -12.49 36.75 38.56
CA HIS A 381 -11.26 36.27 37.90
C HIS A 381 -10.88 37.16 36.70
N ARG A 382 -9.60 37.19 36.35
CA ARG A 382 -9.13 37.88 35.15
C ARG A 382 -8.91 36.94 33.98
N VAL A 383 -9.16 37.45 32.79
CA VAL A 383 -8.80 36.77 31.52
C VAL A 383 -7.32 36.93 31.29
N VAL A 384 -6.63 35.79 31.09
CA VAL A 384 -5.22 35.72 30.71
C VAL A 384 -5.12 35.06 29.34
N PRO A 385 -4.68 35.79 28.28
CA PRO A 385 -4.37 35.16 27.00
C PRO A 385 -3.08 34.40 27.12
N ILE A 386 -3.07 33.17 26.61
CA ILE A 386 -1.89 32.27 26.51
C ILE A 386 -1.69 31.93 25.07
N ASP A 387 -0.48 32.17 24.56
CA ASP A 387 -0.07 31.71 23.22
C ASP A 387 0.13 30.20 23.27
N VAL A 388 -0.46 29.49 22.32
CA VAL A 388 -0.43 28.03 22.24
C VAL A 388 -0.02 27.57 20.86
N GLU A 389 0.68 26.45 20.80
CA GLU A 389 0.99 25.76 19.56
C GLU A 389 0.06 24.55 19.41
N VAL A 390 -0.81 24.60 18.39
CA VAL A 390 -1.73 23.52 18.08
C VAL A 390 -1.03 22.51 17.18
N SER A 391 -0.86 21.29 17.65
CA SER A 391 -0.27 20.19 16.87
C SER A 391 -1.20 19.76 15.72
N HIS A 392 -2.45 19.45 16.06
CA HIS A 392 -3.48 19.04 15.09
C HIS A 392 -4.87 19.07 15.74
N TYR A 393 -5.89 18.81 14.93
CA TYR A 393 -7.27 18.71 15.40
C TYR A 393 -7.75 17.26 15.28
N ILE A 394 -8.48 16.81 16.30
CA ILE A 394 -9.09 15.49 16.31
C ILE A 394 -10.62 15.60 16.39
N ARG A 395 -11.33 14.64 15.79
CA ARG A 395 -12.78 14.52 15.85
C ARG A 395 -13.16 13.31 16.67
N GLY A 396 -14.07 13.51 17.58
CA GLY A 396 -14.61 12.44 18.42
C GLY A 396 -15.34 12.98 19.64
N ALA A 397 -16.26 12.19 20.17
CA ALA A 397 -16.91 12.51 21.44
C ALA A 397 -15.96 12.21 22.59
N MET A 398 -15.78 13.16 23.48
CA MET A 398 -15.08 12.98 24.77
C MET A 398 -16.01 13.37 25.91
N PRO A 399 -16.95 12.49 26.27
CA PRO A 399 -17.99 12.79 27.27
C PRO A 399 -17.42 13.18 28.62
N ASP A 400 -16.23 12.65 28.94
CA ASP A 400 -15.54 12.92 30.21
C ASP A 400 -14.99 14.35 30.32
N ILE A 401 -14.85 15.06 29.18
CA ILE A 401 -14.35 16.43 29.15
C ILE A 401 -15.49 17.39 28.86
N GLU A 402 -16.18 17.26 27.73
CA GLU A 402 -17.35 18.04 27.35
C GLU A 402 -18.26 17.22 26.46
N PRO A 403 -19.44 16.77 26.91
CA PRO A 403 -20.32 15.86 26.18
C PRO A 403 -20.83 16.38 24.83
N ALA A 404 -20.97 17.69 24.70
CA ALA A 404 -21.49 18.34 23.49
C ALA A 404 -20.44 18.58 22.42
N GLU A 405 -19.16 18.45 22.75
CA GLU A 405 -18.06 18.78 21.84
C GLU A 405 -17.66 17.58 20.98
N ARG A 406 -17.33 17.87 19.73
CA ARG A 406 -16.92 16.85 18.74
C ARG A 406 -15.58 17.16 18.09
N GLU A 407 -15.09 18.39 18.21
CA GLU A 407 -13.83 18.83 17.60
C GLU A 407 -12.88 19.36 18.68
N TRP A 408 -11.69 18.80 18.74
CA TRP A 408 -10.69 19.08 19.76
C TRP A 408 -9.40 19.57 19.14
N ALA A 409 -8.79 20.57 19.73
CA ALA A 409 -7.43 20.99 19.44
C ALA A 409 -6.48 20.27 20.39
N VAL A 410 -5.48 19.63 19.84
CA VAL A 410 -4.36 19.00 20.56
C VAL A 410 -3.26 20.04 20.69
N ILE A 411 -2.99 20.48 21.93
CA ILE A 411 -2.00 21.51 22.21
C ILE A 411 -0.63 20.85 22.44
N GLU A 412 0.36 21.24 21.64
CA GLU A 412 1.73 20.75 21.74
C GLU A 412 2.52 21.49 22.81
N SER A 413 2.32 22.81 22.90
CA SER A 413 3.00 23.65 23.88
C SER A 413 2.20 24.90 24.24
N GLY A 414 2.54 25.53 25.37
CA GLY A 414 1.97 26.79 25.80
C GLY A 414 0.91 26.69 26.90
N LEU A 415 0.10 25.62 26.94
CA LEU A 415 -0.99 25.47 27.90
C LEU A 415 -0.70 24.38 28.94
N PRO A 416 -0.51 24.69 30.22
CA PRO A 416 -0.40 23.69 31.29
C PRO A 416 -1.73 22.94 31.49
N PRO A 417 -1.70 21.61 31.80
CA PRO A 417 -2.90 20.88 32.17
C PRO A 417 -3.52 21.44 33.48
N GLY A 418 -4.84 21.29 33.62
CA GLY A 418 -5.58 21.72 34.78
C GLY A 418 -6.03 23.18 34.76
N LYS A 419 -5.60 24.02 33.82
CA LYS A 419 -6.08 25.39 33.68
C LYS A 419 -7.51 25.44 33.15
N GLN A 420 -8.29 26.42 33.67
CA GLN A 420 -9.64 26.68 33.17
C GLN A 420 -9.59 27.53 31.90
N VAL A 421 -9.95 26.91 30.79
CA VAL A 421 -9.98 27.54 29.45
C VAL A 421 -11.39 28.04 29.18
N ILE A 422 -11.50 29.26 28.69
CA ILE A 422 -12.78 29.91 28.35
C ILE A 422 -13.22 29.40 26.95
N ILE A 423 -14.50 29.04 26.86
CA ILE A 423 -15.09 28.46 25.65
C ILE A 423 -16.30 29.23 25.10
N SER A 424 -16.66 30.38 25.73
CA SER A 424 -17.76 31.24 25.28
C SER A 424 -17.34 32.70 25.23
N ASN A 425 -18.04 33.48 24.38
CA ASN A 425 -17.87 34.93 24.25
C ASN A 425 -16.45 35.40 23.90
N LEU A 426 -15.68 34.54 23.19
CA LEU A 426 -14.25 34.74 22.90
C LEU A 426 -13.97 36.05 22.11
N ASP A 427 -14.91 36.47 21.25
CA ASP A 427 -14.78 37.69 20.42
C ASP A 427 -14.83 38.98 21.22
N GLU A 428 -15.39 38.94 22.43
CA GLU A 428 -15.55 40.10 23.30
C GLU A 428 -14.45 40.19 24.37
N LEU A 429 -13.59 39.14 24.48
CA LEU A 429 -12.62 39.06 25.55
C LEU A 429 -11.29 39.71 25.16
N ILE A 430 -10.81 40.57 26.09
CA ILE A 430 -9.49 41.17 26.05
C ILE A 430 -8.74 40.78 27.33
N GLY A 431 -7.43 40.55 27.22
CA GLY A 431 -6.59 40.23 28.37
C GLY A 431 -6.75 41.26 29.48
N GLY A 432 -6.94 40.81 30.74
CA GLY A 432 -7.15 41.63 31.91
C GLY A 432 -8.61 41.94 32.25
N MET A 433 -9.58 41.55 31.39
CA MET A 433 -11.02 41.71 31.72
C MET A 433 -11.44 40.83 32.90
N MET A 434 -12.40 41.31 33.70
CA MET A 434 -13.00 40.55 34.79
C MET A 434 -14.07 39.59 34.27
N VAL A 435 -14.01 38.33 34.67
CA VAL A 435 -14.93 37.27 34.25
C VAL A 435 -15.40 36.45 35.45
N ASP A 436 -16.62 35.93 35.31
CA ASP A 436 -17.22 34.99 36.25
C ASP A 436 -17.34 33.64 35.59
N PRO A 437 -16.44 32.69 35.92
CA PRO A 437 -16.47 31.37 35.31
C PRO A 437 -17.66 30.56 35.82
N THR A 438 -18.47 30.04 34.89
CA THR A 438 -19.49 29.03 35.15
C THR A 438 -18.98 27.70 34.58
N SER A 439 -18.73 26.73 35.47
CA SER A 439 -18.42 25.38 35.06
C SER A 439 -19.65 24.69 34.43
N GLY A 440 -19.46 23.95 33.35
CA GLY A 440 -20.55 23.35 32.54
C GLY A 440 -21.50 22.38 33.26
N GLU A 441 -21.29 22.09 34.55
CA GLU A 441 -22.05 21.09 35.32
C GLU A 441 -23.40 21.59 35.88
N GLN A 442 -23.73 22.88 35.83
CA GLN A 442 -24.89 23.44 36.58
C GLN A 442 -26.17 23.68 35.75
N GLN A 443 -26.29 23.26 34.51
CA GLN A 443 -27.53 23.51 33.72
C GLN A 443 -28.38 22.27 33.36
N ALA A 444 -28.16 21.13 33.95
CA ALA A 444 -29.05 19.95 33.79
C ALA A 444 -30.19 19.84 34.82
N GLY A 445 -30.37 20.82 35.68
CA GLY A 445 -31.29 20.77 36.84
C GLY A 445 -32.21 21.98 37.02
N GLY A 446 -32.89 22.46 35.98
CA GLY A 446 -33.80 23.63 36.12
C GLY A 446 -34.79 23.76 34.99
N GLY A 447 -35.76 22.88 34.93
CA GLY A 447 -36.84 22.93 33.96
C GLY A 447 -37.94 21.93 34.32
N SER A 448 -38.74 22.28 35.32
CA SER A 448 -40.03 21.62 35.59
C SER A 448 -41.13 22.37 34.83
#